data_e9185043914237f5c01c583280063e41
#
_entry.id   e9185043914237f5c01c583280063e41
#
_cell.length_a   1.000
_cell.length_b   1.000
_cell.length_c   1.000
_cell.angle_alpha   90.00
_cell.angle_beta   90.00
_cell.angle_gamma   90.00
#
_symmetry.space_group_name_H-M   'P 1'
#
loop_
_entity.id
_entity.type
_entity.pdbx_description
1 polymer ?
#
loop_
_entity_poly.entity_id
_entity_poly.type
_entity_poly.pdbx_seq_one_letter_code
_entity_poly.pdbx_strand_id
1 'polypeptide(L)' 'MTVLHWIVGILLLISALVMIVTVLLQSSER' A
#
# COMPACT_ATOMS: atom_id res chain seq x y z
N MET A 1 -1.60 20.59 9.98
CA MET A 1 -1.73 20.54 8.54
C MET A 1 -0.44 20.77 7.85
N THR A 2 0.28 19.75 7.55
CA THR A 2 1.56 19.90 6.88
C THR A 2 1.60 18.98 5.67
N VAL A 3 2.36 19.40 4.68
CA VAL A 3 2.55 18.60 3.48
C VAL A 3 3.15 17.24 3.85
N LEU A 4 3.95 17.24 4.89
CA LEU A 4 4.57 15.99 5.36
C LEU A 4 3.52 14.96 5.75
N HIS A 5 2.48 15.38 6.40
CA HIS A 5 1.40 14.47 6.79
C HIS A 5 0.72 13.86 5.58
N TRP A 6 0.53 14.67 4.56
CA TRP A 6 -0.09 14.20 3.33
C TRP A 6 0.77 13.16 2.64
N ILE A 7 2.07 13.44 2.60
CA ILE A 7 3.00 12.51 1.96
C ILE A 7 3.00 11.17 2.67
N VAL A 8 3.03 11.20 4.00
CA VAL A 8 3.04 9.97 4.78
C VAL A 8 1.75 9.20 4.56
N GLY A 9 0.62 9.88 4.53
CA GLY A 9 -0.65 9.24 4.31
C GLY A 9 -0.72 8.54 2.96
N ILE A 10 -0.27 9.22 1.92
CA ILE A 10 -0.29 8.65 0.59
C ILE A 10 0.65 7.45 0.51
N LEU A 11 1.82 7.57 1.11
CA LEU A 11 2.78 6.46 1.12
C LEU A 11 2.19 5.24 1.80
N LEU A 12 1.51 5.44 2.91
CA LEU A 12 0.89 4.33 3.62
C LEU A 12 -0.19 3.67 2.79
N LEU A 13 -0.99 4.46 2.11
CA LEU A 13 -2.06 3.93 1.27
C LEU A 13 -1.49 3.09 0.14
N ILE A 14 -0.46 3.61 -0.52
CA ILE A 14 0.16 2.89 -1.63
C ILE A 14 0.76 1.58 -1.14
N SER A 15 1.43 1.62 0.01
CA SER A 15 2.03 0.40 0.56
C SER A 15 0.98 -0.65 0.86
N ALA A 16 -0.13 -0.23 1.43
CA ALA A 16 -1.20 -1.17 1.75
C ALA A 16 -1.74 -1.82 0.49
N LEU A 17 -1.96 -1.04 -0.55
CA LEU A 17 -2.46 -1.57 -1.81
C LEU A 17 -1.47 -2.56 -2.42
N VAL A 18 -0.20 -2.20 -2.40
CA VAL A 18 0.82 -3.09 -2.96
C VAL A 18 0.86 -4.41 -2.22
N MET A 19 0.73 -4.35 -0.91
CA MET A 19 0.73 -5.57 -0.11
C MET A 19 -0.46 -6.46 -0.44
N ILE A 20 -1.62 -5.87 -0.56
CA ILE A 20 -2.82 -6.63 -0.86
C ILE A 20 -2.68 -7.30 -2.22
N VAL A 21 -2.23 -6.56 -3.22
CA VAL A 21 -2.06 -7.11 -4.55
C VAL A 21 -1.04 -8.23 -4.54
N THR A 22 0.04 -8.05 -3.83
CA THR A 22 1.09 -9.07 -3.76
C THR A 22 0.56 -10.36 -3.17
N VAL A 23 -0.19 -10.24 -2.09
CA VAL A 23 -0.76 -11.41 -1.43
C VAL A 23 -1.72 -12.15 -2.37
N LEU A 24 -2.54 -11.39 -3.09
CA LEU A 24 -3.48 -11.99 -4.01
C LEU A 24 -2.77 -12.75 -5.13
N LEU A 25 -1.70 -12.17 -5.64
CA LEU A 25 -0.97 -12.81 -6.71
C LEU A 25 -0.32 -14.10 -6.25
N GLN A 26 0.27 -14.09 -5.07
CA GLN A 26 0.90 -15.30 -4.54
C GLN A 26 -0.13 -16.32 -4.13
N SER A 27 -1.25 -15.87 -3.64
CA SER A 27 -2.30 -16.77 -3.20
C SER A 27 -2.85 -17.58 -4.37
N SER A 28 -2.95 -16.99 -5.53
CA SER A 28 -3.49 -17.70 -6.69
C SER A 28 -2.51 -18.71 -7.23
N GLU A 29 -1.29 -18.67 -6.78
CA GLU A 29 -0.28 -19.58 -7.26
C GLU A 29 -0.47 -21.00 -6.71
N ARG A 30 -0.72 -21.08 -5.48
CA ARG A 30 -0.88 -22.33 -4.82
C ARG A 30 0.05 -23.37 -5.38
#